data_021532bea9b7baa5c87df40877b3646e
#
_entry.id   021532bea9b7baa5c87df40877b3646e
#
_cell.length_a   1.000
_cell.length_b   1.000
_cell.length_c   1.000
_cell.angle_alpha   90.00
_cell.angle_beta   90.00
_cell.angle_gamma   90.00
#
_symmetry.space_group_name_H-M   'P 1'
#
loop_
_entity.id
_entity.type
_entity.pdbx_description
1 polymer ?
#
loop_
_entity_poly.entity_id
_entity_poly.type
_entity_poly.pdbx_seq_one_letter_code
_entity_poly.pdbx_strand_id
1 'polypeptide(L)'
;AAGQGISATVVSKSEFAGSGLTRSALRGAEFVGTGGVEERISAAVSASRTSPSLTFVYDGDLDGVGHRSGVDSDLWRAQLQAVDEDVQELRAALPDSVGLVVTADHGMVDATAASRIDIDQTPGLREDVQLLGGEARFRHLYCAGGRAERVRDRWQEQYAEQVTALTRE
;
A
#
# COMPACT_ATOMS: atom_id res chain seq x y z
N ALA A 1 16.52 11.90 0.42
CA ALA A 1 16.73 12.48 -0.92
C ALA A 1 17.02 13.99 -0.83
N ALA A 2 16.13 14.83 -0.32
CA ALA A 2 16.30 16.29 -0.29
C ALA A 2 17.60 16.76 0.45
N GLY A 3 17.99 16.09 1.54
CA GLY A 3 19.24 16.40 2.27
C GLY A 3 20.54 15.98 1.56
N GLN A 4 20.43 15.32 0.41
CA GLN A 4 21.57 14.84 -0.39
C GLN A 4 21.68 15.51 -1.76
N GLY A 5 20.98 16.61 -1.97
CA GLY A 5 20.99 17.34 -3.24
C GLY A 5 20.18 16.66 -4.36
N ILE A 6 19.34 15.67 -4.03
CA ILE A 6 18.44 15.00 -5.00
C ILE A 6 17.09 15.71 -4.97
N SER A 7 16.62 16.17 -6.13
CA SER A 7 15.26 16.70 -6.28
C SER A 7 14.25 15.53 -6.15
N ALA A 8 13.36 15.61 -5.19
CA ALA A 8 12.36 14.57 -4.94
C ALA A 8 10.96 15.12 -5.25
N THR A 9 10.24 14.46 -6.14
CA THR A 9 8.88 14.85 -6.55
C THR A 9 7.94 13.66 -6.39
N VAL A 10 6.73 13.91 -5.88
CA VAL A 10 5.63 12.95 -5.84
C VAL A 10 4.54 13.44 -6.78
N VAL A 11 4.15 12.61 -7.72
CA VAL A 11 3.08 12.88 -8.68
C VAL A 11 1.93 11.93 -8.41
N SER A 12 0.76 12.45 -8.08
CA SER A 12 -0.43 11.65 -7.81
C SER A 12 -1.71 12.47 -7.95
N LYS A 13 -2.86 11.85 -7.69
CA LYS A 13 -4.15 12.55 -7.73
C LYS A 13 -4.17 13.72 -6.75
N SER A 14 -4.77 14.83 -7.19
CA SER A 14 -4.86 16.08 -6.41
C SER A 14 -5.54 15.89 -5.04
N GLU A 15 -6.47 14.93 -4.93
CA GLU A 15 -7.17 14.62 -3.68
C GLU A 15 -6.25 14.13 -2.55
N PHE A 16 -5.07 13.59 -2.88
CA PHE A 16 -4.09 13.16 -1.89
C PHE A 16 -3.19 14.28 -1.37
N ALA A 17 -3.28 15.46 -1.98
CA ALA A 17 -2.52 16.61 -1.52
C ALA A 17 -2.88 16.96 -0.06
N GLY A 18 -1.87 17.01 0.80
CA GLY A 18 -2.08 17.35 2.22
C GLY A 18 -2.73 16.27 3.08
N SER A 19 -2.98 15.05 2.54
CA SER A 19 -3.45 13.92 3.34
C SER A 19 -2.48 13.59 4.48
N GLY A 20 -2.97 12.94 5.54
CA GLY A 20 -2.13 12.52 6.66
C GLY A 20 -0.96 11.66 6.23
N LEU A 21 -1.18 10.72 5.31
CA LEU A 21 -0.14 9.85 4.75
C LEU A 21 0.89 10.66 3.94
N THR A 22 0.44 11.50 3.02
CA THR A 22 1.33 12.35 2.21
C THR A 22 2.21 13.23 3.10
N ARG A 23 1.63 13.88 4.12
CA ARG A 23 2.37 14.74 5.04
C ARG A 23 3.34 14.01 5.95
N SER A 24 3.06 12.76 6.30
CA SER A 24 3.92 11.97 7.20
C SER A 24 5.00 11.19 6.46
N ALA A 25 4.66 10.52 5.37
CA ALA A 25 5.57 9.61 4.66
C ALA A 25 6.42 10.28 3.58
N LEU A 26 5.92 11.38 2.96
CA LEU A 26 6.55 11.99 1.78
C LEU A 26 7.19 13.36 2.10
N ARG A 27 7.69 13.52 3.31
CA ARG A 27 8.33 14.76 3.77
C ARG A 27 9.57 15.10 2.93
N GLY A 28 9.66 16.37 2.52
CA GLY A 28 10.80 16.89 1.77
C GLY A 28 10.75 16.61 0.28
N ALA A 29 9.68 15.99 -0.21
CA ALA A 29 9.37 15.93 -1.64
C ALA A 29 8.37 17.02 -2.02
N GLU A 30 8.48 17.53 -3.24
CA GLU A 30 7.45 18.36 -3.87
C GLU A 30 6.26 17.47 -4.25
N PHE A 31 5.05 17.88 -3.92
CA PHE A 31 3.84 17.15 -4.32
C PHE A 31 3.17 17.85 -5.50
N VAL A 32 3.02 17.12 -6.61
CA VAL A 32 2.32 17.57 -7.81
C VAL A 32 1.01 16.80 -7.93
N GLY A 33 -0.10 17.50 -7.67
CA GLY A 33 -1.45 16.95 -7.82
C GLY A 33 -1.91 17.02 -9.28
N THR A 34 -2.50 15.93 -9.77
CA THR A 34 -2.99 15.80 -11.14
C THR A 34 -4.44 15.35 -11.18
N GLY A 35 -5.16 15.74 -12.24
CA GLY A 35 -6.56 15.35 -12.45
C GLY A 35 -6.74 14.10 -13.30
N GLY A 36 -5.70 13.66 -14.03
CA GLY A 36 -5.78 12.51 -14.93
C GLY A 36 -4.41 11.96 -15.31
N VAL A 37 -4.43 10.93 -16.17
CA VAL A 37 -3.23 10.19 -16.59
C VAL A 37 -2.29 11.07 -17.40
N GLU A 38 -2.78 11.79 -18.39
CA GLU A 38 -1.97 12.65 -19.25
C GLU A 38 -1.21 13.71 -18.44
N GLU A 39 -1.89 14.35 -17.48
CA GLU A 39 -1.27 15.31 -16.57
C GLU A 39 -0.21 14.64 -15.69
N ARG A 40 -0.49 13.41 -15.22
CA ARG A 40 0.41 12.63 -14.39
C ARG A 40 1.70 12.28 -15.14
N ILE A 41 1.58 11.82 -16.38
CA ILE A 41 2.73 11.53 -17.25
C ILE A 41 3.52 12.82 -17.54
N SER A 42 2.86 13.89 -17.90
CA SER A 42 3.50 15.18 -18.18
C SER A 42 4.26 15.72 -16.96
N ALA A 43 3.66 15.64 -15.77
CA ALA A 43 4.29 16.08 -14.54
C ALA A 43 5.52 15.22 -14.20
N ALA A 44 5.42 13.88 -14.35
CA ALA A 44 6.54 12.96 -14.10
C ALA A 44 7.71 13.22 -15.07
N VAL A 45 7.44 13.41 -16.34
CA VAL A 45 8.46 13.75 -17.34
C VAL A 45 9.11 15.11 -17.02
N SER A 46 8.31 16.10 -16.62
CA SER A 46 8.83 17.42 -16.24
C SER A 46 9.77 17.34 -15.04
N ALA A 47 9.35 16.62 -13.98
CA ALA A 47 10.15 16.43 -12.78
C ALA A 47 11.46 15.68 -13.05
N SER A 48 11.46 14.73 -14.01
CA SER A 48 12.64 13.94 -14.37
C SER A 48 13.74 14.73 -15.10
N ARG A 49 13.46 15.94 -15.58
CA ARG A 49 14.44 16.80 -16.28
C ARG A 49 15.46 17.44 -15.34
N THR A 50 15.18 17.48 -14.05
CA THR A 50 16.13 17.92 -13.02
C THR A 50 17.06 16.77 -12.67
N SER A 51 18.36 16.99 -12.61
CA SER A 51 19.35 15.93 -12.27
C SER A 51 20.27 16.37 -11.14
N PRO A 52 20.48 15.53 -10.12
CA PRO A 52 19.84 14.24 -9.89
C PRO A 52 18.40 14.37 -9.37
N SER A 53 17.51 13.53 -9.81
CA SER A 53 16.10 13.53 -9.38
C SER A 53 15.56 12.13 -9.07
N LEU A 54 14.56 12.10 -8.20
CA LEU A 54 13.74 10.93 -7.89
C LEU A 54 12.26 11.35 -7.99
N THR A 55 11.55 10.80 -8.96
CA THR A 55 10.11 11.03 -9.11
C THR A 55 9.34 9.78 -8.72
N PHE A 56 8.48 9.90 -7.71
CA PHE A 56 7.57 8.86 -7.29
C PHE A 56 6.18 9.13 -7.89
N VAL A 57 5.74 8.27 -8.80
CA VAL A 57 4.41 8.33 -9.42
C VAL A 57 3.53 7.30 -8.73
N TYR A 58 2.42 7.73 -8.15
CA TYR A 58 1.50 6.84 -7.45
C TYR A 58 0.15 6.75 -8.16
N ASP A 59 -0.29 5.52 -8.39
CA ASP A 59 -1.62 5.17 -8.85
C ASP A 59 -2.26 4.19 -7.89
N GLY A 60 -3.48 4.48 -7.41
CA GLY A 60 -4.24 3.62 -6.51
C GLY A 60 -5.48 3.01 -7.15
N ASP A 61 -5.66 3.14 -8.46
CA ASP A 61 -6.93 2.74 -9.11
C ASP A 61 -7.09 1.23 -9.18
N LEU A 62 -6.00 0.49 -9.42
CA LEU A 62 -6.03 -0.97 -9.45
C LEU A 62 -6.42 -1.56 -8.09
N ASP A 63 -5.87 -1.04 -7.01
CA ASP A 63 -6.24 -1.42 -5.64
C ASP A 63 -7.72 -1.12 -5.37
N GLY A 64 -8.18 0.08 -5.73
CA GLY A 64 -9.57 0.48 -5.57
C GLY A 64 -10.56 -0.41 -6.35
N VAL A 65 -10.20 -0.86 -7.55
CA VAL A 65 -11.03 -1.80 -8.34
C VAL A 65 -11.01 -3.18 -7.70
N GLY A 66 -9.83 -3.66 -7.26
CA GLY A 66 -9.71 -4.94 -6.57
C GLY A 66 -10.58 -5.03 -5.32
N HIS A 67 -10.60 -3.99 -4.50
CA HIS A 67 -11.46 -3.93 -3.32
C HIS A 67 -12.97 -3.98 -3.63
N ARG A 68 -13.40 -3.42 -4.74
CA ARG A 68 -14.83 -3.37 -5.12
C ARG A 68 -15.30 -4.59 -5.89
N SER A 69 -14.46 -5.13 -6.76
CA SER A 69 -14.85 -6.11 -7.78
C SER A 69 -14.18 -7.48 -7.60
N GLY A 70 -13.22 -7.58 -6.70
CA GLY A 70 -12.38 -8.76 -6.53
C GLY A 70 -11.19 -8.79 -7.48
N VAL A 71 -10.18 -9.53 -7.08
CA VAL A 71 -8.98 -9.78 -7.87
C VAL A 71 -9.34 -10.72 -9.01
N ASP A 72 -8.72 -10.52 -10.18
CA ASP A 72 -8.94 -11.31 -11.36
C ASP A 72 -10.37 -11.21 -11.99
N SER A 73 -11.18 -10.25 -11.53
CA SER A 73 -12.42 -9.87 -12.21
C SER A 73 -12.14 -9.17 -13.54
N ASP A 74 -13.13 -9.13 -14.45
CA ASP A 74 -12.98 -8.45 -15.74
C ASP A 74 -12.65 -6.95 -15.56
N LEU A 75 -13.25 -6.32 -14.55
CA LEU A 75 -12.96 -4.91 -14.22
C LEU A 75 -11.53 -4.73 -13.70
N TRP A 76 -11.05 -5.64 -12.88
CA TRP A 76 -9.68 -5.59 -12.37
C TRP A 76 -8.65 -5.81 -13.49
N ARG A 77 -8.91 -6.77 -14.39
CA ARG A 77 -8.06 -7.02 -15.57
C ARG A 77 -8.02 -5.82 -16.51
N ALA A 78 -9.19 -5.20 -16.77
CA ALA A 78 -9.25 -3.99 -17.58
C ALA A 78 -8.47 -2.82 -16.94
N GLN A 79 -8.55 -2.67 -15.61
CA GLN A 79 -7.77 -1.65 -14.91
C GLN A 79 -6.27 -1.96 -14.92
N LEU A 80 -5.87 -3.23 -14.78
CA LEU A 80 -4.47 -3.63 -14.90
C LEU A 80 -3.91 -3.32 -16.30
N GLN A 81 -4.70 -3.58 -17.34
CA GLN A 81 -4.33 -3.23 -18.71
C GLN A 81 -4.15 -1.71 -18.87
N ALA A 82 -5.06 -0.92 -18.30
CA ALA A 82 -4.94 0.55 -18.34
C ALA A 82 -3.65 1.03 -17.65
N VAL A 83 -3.32 0.45 -16.48
CA VAL A 83 -2.05 0.78 -15.79
C VAL A 83 -0.83 0.38 -16.64
N ASP A 84 -0.87 -0.75 -17.33
CA ASP A 84 0.21 -1.17 -18.24
C ASP A 84 0.37 -0.19 -19.42
N GLU A 85 -0.72 0.25 -20.01
CA GLU A 85 -0.73 1.27 -21.07
C GLU A 85 -0.13 2.60 -20.56
N ASP A 86 -0.52 3.06 -19.35
CA ASP A 86 0.02 4.27 -18.72
C ASP A 86 1.54 4.17 -18.49
N VAL A 87 2.02 3.00 -18.07
CA VAL A 87 3.46 2.74 -17.86
C VAL A 87 4.21 2.76 -19.20
N GLN A 88 3.64 2.20 -20.25
CA GLN A 88 4.23 2.24 -21.59
C GLN A 88 4.32 3.68 -22.13
N GLU A 89 3.25 4.46 -21.98
CA GLU A 89 3.24 5.88 -22.35
C GLU A 89 4.28 6.68 -21.56
N LEU A 90 4.34 6.48 -20.25
CA LEU A 90 5.33 7.13 -19.40
C LEU A 90 6.75 6.76 -19.85
N ARG A 91 7.03 5.47 -20.09
CA ARG A 91 8.36 5.03 -20.57
C ARG A 91 8.72 5.68 -21.90
N ALA A 92 7.77 5.76 -22.84
CA ALA A 92 7.99 6.37 -24.15
C ALA A 92 8.26 7.89 -24.08
N ALA A 93 7.66 8.57 -23.09
CA ALA A 93 7.82 10.02 -22.91
C ALA A 93 9.06 10.40 -22.08
N LEU A 94 9.62 9.48 -21.30
CA LEU A 94 10.82 9.72 -20.48
C LEU A 94 12.08 9.72 -21.33
N PRO A 95 13.07 10.59 -21.04
CA PRO A 95 14.39 10.54 -21.66
C PRO A 95 15.09 9.17 -21.44
N ASP A 96 15.95 8.77 -22.37
CA ASP A 96 16.71 7.50 -22.27
C ASP A 96 17.61 7.45 -21.03
N SER A 97 18.05 8.60 -20.54
CA SER A 97 18.86 8.71 -19.32
C SER A 97 18.10 8.47 -18.02
N VAL A 98 16.77 8.35 -18.07
CA VAL A 98 15.92 8.15 -16.91
C VAL A 98 15.56 6.67 -16.77
N GLY A 99 15.94 6.06 -15.65
CA GLY A 99 15.48 4.72 -15.27
C GLY A 99 14.03 4.75 -14.78
N LEU A 100 13.22 3.79 -15.19
CA LEU A 100 11.87 3.57 -14.69
C LEU A 100 11.83 2.25 -13.90
N VAL A 101 11.30 2.30 -12.68
CA VAL A 101 11.04 1.12 -11.84
C VAL A 101 9.55 1.08 -11.53
N VAL A 102 8.91 -0.05 -11.79
CA VAL A 102 7.51 -0.31 -11.46
C VAL A 102 7.46 -1.28 -10.29
N THR A 103 6.71 -0.94 -9.26
CA THR A 103 6.55 -1.77 -8.06
C THR A 103 5.16 -1.58 -7.47
N ALA A 104 4.73 -2.53 -6.65
CA ALA A 104 3.55 -2.40 -5.82
C ALA A 104 3.97 -2.38 -4.34
N ASP A 105 3.14 -1.79 -3.49
CA ASP A 105 3.32 -1.76 -2.04
C ASP A 105 2.90 -3.09 -1.38
N HIS A 106 1.94 -3.82 -1.97
CA HIS A 106 1.49 -5.16 -1.57
C HIS A 106 0.81 -5.89 -2.73
N GLY A 107 0.57 -7.16 -2.52
CA GLY A 107 -0.33 -7.96 -3.37
C GLY A 107 -1.78 -7.88 -2.87
N MET A 108 -2.68 -8.56 -3.58
CA MET A 108 -4.10 -8.60 -3.25
C MET A 108 -4.66 -10.01 -3.42
N VAL A 109 -5.54 -10.41 -2.52
CA VAL A 109 -6.26 -11.68 -2.58
C VAL A 109 -7.72 -11.47 -2.23
N ASP A 110 -8.61 -12.28 -2.81
CA ASP A 110 -10.01 -12.28 -2.43
C ASP A 110 -10.22 -12.94 -1.08
N ALA A 111 -10.92 -12.23 -0.19
CA ALA A 111 -11.31 -12.74 1.10
C ALA A 111 -12.81 -13.08 1.10
N THR A 112 -13.15 -14.35 1.29
CA THR A 112 -14.53 -14.81 1.43
C THR A 112 -15.06 -14.57 2.84
N ALA A 113 -16.38 -14.56 3.01
CA ALA A 113 -16.97 -14.47 4.35
C ALA A 113 -16.53 -15.65 5.25
N ALA A 114 -16.32 -16.83 4.65
CA ALA A 114 -15.88 -18.02 5.39
C ALA A 114 -14.42 -17.95 5.87
N SER A 115 -13.59 -17.12 5.24
CA SER A 115 -12.18 -16.92 5.64
C SER A 115 -11.98 -15.80 6.66
N ARG A 116 -13.06 -15.12 7.07
CA ARG A 116 -13.00 -14.02 8.03
C ARG A 116 -13.09 -14.57 9.46
N ILE A 117 -12.12 -14.16 10.27
CA ILE A 117 -12.15 -14.39 11.70
C ILE A 117 -12.60 -13.10 12.38
N ASP A 118 -13.80 -13.11 12.97
CA ASP A 118 -14.27 -11.99 13.78
C ASP A 118 -13.72 -12.13 15.20
N ILE A 119 -12.70 -11.32 15.48
CA ILE A 119 -11.96 -11.36 16.74
C ILE A 119 -12.86 -11.00 17.93
N ASP A 120 -13.81 -10.10 17.75
CA ASP A 120 -14.69 -9.64 18.83
C ASP A 120 -15.83 -10.62 19.12
N GLN A 121 -16.26 -11.39 18.12
CA GLN A 121 -17.31 -12.40 18.27
C GLN A 121 -16.77 -13.80 18.59
N THR A 122 -15.48 -14.02 18.40
CA THR A 122 -14.86 -15.33 18.64
C THR A 122 -14.44 -15.48 20.11
N PRO A 123 -15.01 -16.44 20.86
CA PRO A 123 -14.66 -16.65 22.27
C PRO A 123 -13.16 -16.84 22.48
N GLY A 124 -12.61 -16.16 23.46
CA GLY A 124 -11.22 -16.31 23.90
C GLY A 124 -10.21 -15.45 23.13
N LEU A 125 -10.47 -15.01 21.89
CA LEU A 125 -9.47 -14.27 21.11
C LEU A 125 -9.13 -12.89 21.71
N ARG A 126 -10.04 -12.28 22.45
CA ARG A 126 -9.83 -10.99 23.13
C ARG A 126 -9.28 -11.12 24.56
N GLU A 127 -9.26 -12.31 25.11
CA GLU A 127 -8.76 -12.50 26.47
C GLU A 127 -7.27 -12.15 26.57
N ASP A 128 -6.91 -11.41 27.61
CA ASP A 128 -5.56 -10.88 27.85
C ASP A 128 -5.03 -9.91 26.77
N VAL A 129 -5.84 -9.51 25.77
CA VAL A 129 -5.51 -8.54 24.75
C VAL A 129 -6.07 -7.17 25.13
N GLN A 130 -5.20 -6.19 25.38
CA GLN A 130 -5.57 -4.83 25.79
C GLN A 130 -5.88 -3.96 24.57
N LEU A 131 -5.10 -4.10 23.49
CA LEU A 131 -5.25 -3.31 22.28
C LEU A 131 -4.95 -4.16 21.05
N LEU A 132 -5.74 -3.97 19.99
CA LEU A 132 -5.51 -4.50 18.66
C LEU A 132 -4.99 -3.38 17.75
N GLY A 133 -3.89 -3.63 17.06
CA GLY A 133 -3.34 -2.76 16.03
C GLY A 133 -3.10 -3.52 14.73
N GLY A 134 -2.54 -2.84 13.75
CA GLY A 134 -2.21 -3.41 12.44
C GLY A 134 -3.41 -3.48 11.50
N GLU A 135 -3.24 -4.16 10.38
CA GLU A 135 -4.25 -4.33 9.34
C GLU A 135 -4.95 -5.70 9.43
N ALA A 136 -5.94 -5.98 8.57
CA ALA A 136 -6.80 -7.16 8.71
C ALA A 136 -6.05 -8.50 8.68
N ARG A 137 -4.95 -8.61 7.94
CA ARG A 137 -4.15 -9.83 7.79
C ARG A 137 -2.84 -9.83 8.57
N PHE A 138 -2.50 -8.71 9.20
CA PHE A 138 -1.30 -8.56 10.03
C PHE A 138 -1.62 -7.77 11.30
N ARG A 139 -2.06 -8.50 12.34
CA ARG A 139 -2.49 -7.91 13.60
C ARG A 139 -1.37 -7.84 14.62
N HIS A 140 -1.28 -6.72 15.30
CA HIS A 140 -0.48 -6.56 16.51
C HIS A 140 -1.38 -6.68 17.73
N LEU A 141 -1.10 -7.68 18.58
CA LEU A 141 -1.83 -7.93 19.82
C LEU A 141 -1.02 -7.37 20.98
N TYR A 142 -1.46 -6.27 21.56
CA TYR A 142 -0.85 -5.72 22.76
C TYR A 142 -1.45 -6.40 23.97
N CYS A 143 -0.69 -7.32 24.57
CA CYS A 143 -1.15 -8.18 25.64
C CYS A 143 -0.92 -7.57 27.02
N ALA A 144 -1.69 -7.99 28.01
CA ALA A 144 -1.42 -7.72 29.40
C ALA A 144 -0.05 -8.29 29.82
N GLY A 145 0.60 -7.69 30.79
CA GLY A 145 1.97 -8.03 31.18
C GLY A 145 2.17 -9.53 31.44
N GLY A 146 3.16 -10.13 30.75
CA GLY A 146 3.48 -11.56 30.87
C GLY A 146 2.47 -12.53 30.26
N ARG A 147 1.52 -12.05 29.44
CA ARG A 147 0.47 -12.89 28.83
C ARG A 147 0.67 -13.19 27.36
N ALA A 148 1.72 -12.65 26.73
CA ALA A 148 1.93 -12.75 25.28
C ALA A 148 2.00 -14.21 24.79
N GLU A 149 2.74 -15.08 25.46
CA GLU A 149 2.85 -16.50 25.10
C GLU A 149 1.50 -17.21 25.18
N ARG A 150 0.75 -16.98 26.27
CA ARG A 150 -0.57 -17.56 26.44
C ARG A 150 -1.56 -17.13 25.36
N VAL A 151 -1.51 -15.86 24.96
CA VAL A 151 -2.34 -15.34 23.86
C VAL A 151 -1.90 -15.96 22.54
N ARG A 152 -0.59 -16.03 22.25
CA ARG A 152 -0.04 -16.71 21.07
C ARG A 152 -0.53 -18.16 20.99
N ASP A 153 -0.38 -18.93 22.06
CA ASP A 153 -0.72 -20.36 22.08
C ASP A 153 -2.21 -20.58 21.82
N ARG A 154 -3.07 -19.75 22.45
CA ARG A 154 -4.52 -19.79 22.22
C ARG A 154 -4.90 -19.52 20.76
N TRP A 155 -4.31 -18.49 20.16
CA TRP A 155 -4.57 -18.16 18.77
C TRP A 155 -4.06 -19.24 17.82
N GLN A 156 -2.88 -19.75 18.09
CA GLN A 156 -2.29 -20.83 17.29
C GLN A 156 -3.07 -22.14 17.42
N GLU A 157 -3.53 -22.50 18.60
CA GLU A 157 -4.34 -23.70 18.83
C GLU A 157 -5.71 -23.62 18.12
N GLN A 158 -6.35 -22.45 18.19
CA GLN A 158 -7.69 -22.26 17.63
C GLN A 158 -7.69 -22.13 16.09
N TYR A 159 -6.62 -21.62 15.51
CA TYR A 159 -6.54 -21.27 14.08
C TYR A 159 -5.21 -21.69 13.42
N ALA A 160 -4.62 -22.81 13.82
CA ALA A 160 -3.31 -23.28 13.38
C ALA A 160 -3.09 -23.27 11.85
N GLU A 161 -4.13 -23.56 11.07
CA GLU A 161 -4.07 -23.62 9.61
C GLU A 161 -4.28 -22.24 8.93
N GLN A 162 -4.83 -21.28 9.65
CA GLN A 162 -5.23 -19.97 9.10
C GLN A 162 -4.39 -18.81 9.63
N VAL A 163 -3.76 -18.99 10.79
CA VAL A 163 -3.04 -17.94 11.51
C VAL A 163 -1.67 -18.43 11.92
N THR A 164 -0.67 -17.61 11.73
CA THR A 164 0.65 -17.77 12.36
C THR A 164 0.78 -16.72 13.47
N ALA A 165 0.81 -17.17 14.72
CA ALA A 165 0.94 -16.28 15.87
C ALA A 165 2.39 -16.33 16.41
N LEU A 166 3.03 -15.17 16.50
CA LEU A 166 4.41 -15.03 16.96
C LEU A 166 4.48 -14.05 18.14
N THR A 167 5.37 -14.31 19.08
CA THR A 167 5.76 -13.32 20.09
C THR A 167 6.88 -12.45 19.55
N ARG A 168 6.95 -11.21 20.00
CA ARG A 168 8.11 -10.35 19.77
C ARG A 168 9.21 -10.80 20.74
N GLU A 169 10.40 -11.08 20.21
CA GLU A 169 11.61 -11.28 20.99
C GLU A 169 12.09 -10.00 21.68
#